data_e45f2dc6a084468e247b9642bf8f5bf7
#
_entry.id   e45f2dc6a084468e247b9642bf8f5bf7
#
_cell.length_a   1.000
_cell.length_b   1.000
_cell.length_c   1.000
_cell.angle_alpha   90.00
_cell.angle_beta   90.00
_cell.angle_gamma   90.00
#
_symmetry.space_group_name_H-M   'P 1'
#
loop_
_entity.id
_entity.type
_entity.pdbx_description
1 polymer ?
#
loop_
_entity_poly.entity_id
_entity_poly.type
_entity_poly.pdbx_seq_one_letter_code
_entity_poly.pdbx_strand_id
1 'polypeptide(L)'
;AMILFRAPEEFDMDAYLADDLQSTVQNGSITYSKIPWDNDWIVDGVEVCNMTEATKNKRLHTDVDAGYIGFSAKAQGHTLHRKLDEEATAAAGFERYVDTNNSSNDFYERETQSLRD
;
A
#
# COMPACT_ATOMS: atom_id res chain seq x y z
N ALA A 1 -4.42 -2.80 -3.19
CA ALA A 1 -3.66 -2.41 -2.00
C ALA A 1 -2.18 -2.71 -2.19
N MET A 2 -1.33 -1.92 -1.61
CA MET A 2 0.10 -2.18 -1.44
C MET A 2 0.41 -2.20 0.05
N ILE A 3 1.29 -3.09 0.47
CA ILE A 3 1.69 -3.23 1.88
C ILE A 3 3.20 -3.30 1.95
N LEU A 4 3.78 -2.55 2.89
CA LEU A 4 5.13 -2.71 3.35
C LEU A 4 5.09 -3.50 4.66
N PHE A 5 5.79 -4.61 4.73
CA PHE A 5 5.89 -5.41 5.95
C PHE A 5 7.32 -5.80 6.26
N ARG A 6 7.57 -6.08 7.52
CA ARG A 6 8.85 -6.55 8.02
C ARG A 6 8.66 -7.91 8.68
N ALA A 7 9.12 -8.96 8.01
CA ALA A 7 9.13 -10.30 8.61
C ALA A 7 10.16 -10.37 9.76
N PRO A 8 9.91 -11.18 10.79
CA PRO A 8 10.90 -11.50 11.80
C PRO A 8 12.16 -12.10 11.19
N GLU A 9 13.30 -11.91 11.85
CA GLU A 9 14.60 -12.40 11.36
C GLU A 9 14.65 -13.92 11.20
N GLU A 10 13.91 -14.63 12.05
CA GLU A 10 13.80 -16.09 12.03
C GLU A 10 12.85 -16.63 10.94
N PHE A 11 12.11 -15.76 10.22
CA PHE A 11 11.20 -16.18 9.17
C PHE A 11 11.94 -16.47 7.86
N ASP A 12 11.89 -17.72 7.43
CA ASP A 12 12.50 -18.16 6.18
C ASP A 12 11.54 -17.99 5.00
N MET A 13 11.72 -16.89 4.26
CA MET A 13 10.88 -16.56 3.10
C MET A 13 11.08 -17.56 1.96
N ASP A 14 12.30 -18.04 1.75
CA ASP A 14 12.60 -18.97 0.66
C ASP A 14 11.95 -20.34 0.93
N ALA A 15 12.01 -20.82 2.17
CA ALA A 15 11.32 -22.05 2.57
C ALA A 15 9.79 -21.89 2.46
N TYR A 16 9.24 -20.71 2.83
CA TYR A 16 7.82 -20.43 2.69
C TYR A 16 7.37 -20.45 1.22
N LEU A 17 8.12 -19.81 0.33
CA LEU A 17 7.78 -19.75 -1.09
C LEU A 17 7.95 -21.09 -1.81
N ALA A 18 8.82 -21.96 -1.29
CA ALA A 18 9.02 -23.32 -1.81
C ALA A 18 7.88 -24.29 -1.45
N ASP A 19 7.04 -23.94 -0.47
CA ASP A 19 5.89 -24.75 -0.07
C ASP A 19 4.59 -24.20 -0.67
N ASP A 20 4.16 -24.75 -1.80
CA ASP A 20 2.95 -24.34 -2.52
C ASP A 20 1.66 -24.43 -1.66
N LEU A 21 1.61 -25.34 -0.68
CA LEU A 21 0.45 -25.48 0.19
C LEU A 21 0.32 -24.29 1.17
N GLN A 22 1.43 -23.72 1.57
CA GLN A 22 1.46 -22.55 2.44
C GLN A 22 1.39 -21.25 1.66
N SER A 23 2.15 -21.15 0.56
CA SER A 23 2.34 -19.91 -0.18
C SER A 23 1.25 -19.61 -1.24
N THR A 24 0.35 -20.56 -1.52
CA THR A 24 -0.70 -20.36 -2.52
C THR A 24 -2.09 -20.68 -2.00
N VAL A 25 -3.09 -20.09 -2.66
CA VAL A 25 -4.51 -20.43 -2.49
C VAL A 25 -5.19 -20.50 -3.85
N GLN A 26 -5.98 -21.53 -4.04
CA GLN A 26 -6.73 -21.73 -5.28
C GLN A 26 -8.17 -21.21 -5.14
N ASN A 27 -8.62 -20.44 -6.11
CA ASN A 27 -10.00 -20.00 -6.23
C ASN A 27 -10.49 -20.28 -7.65
N GLY A 28 -11.25 -21.35 -7.82
CA GLY A 28 -11.62 -21.87 -9.12
C GLY A 28 -10.39 -22.34 -9.91
N SER A 29 -10.20 -21.81 -11.10
CA SER A 29 -9.03 -22.10 -11.97
C SER A 29 -7.83 -21.19 -11.75
N ILE A 30 -7.92 -20.23 -10.82
CA ILE A 30 -6.87 -19.24 -10.57
C ILE A 30 -6.15 -19.58 -9.27
N THR A 31 -4.82 -19.63 -9.35
CA THR A 31 -3.94 -19.74 -8.19
C THR A 31 -3.44 -18.36 -7.79
N TYR A 32 -3.64 -17.99 -6.54
CA TYR A 32 -3.15 -16.73 -5.96
C TYR A 32 -2.01 -17.03 -5.00
N SER A 33 -1.01 -16.16 -4.97
CA SER A 33 0.01 -16.19 -3.93
C SER A 33 -0.57 -15.63 -2.62
N LYS A 34 -0.31 -16.31 -1.53
CA LYS A 34 -0.56 -15.79 -0.19
C LYS A 34 0.66 -15.03 0.31
N ILE A 35 0.43 -14.02 1.09
CA ILE A 35 1.47 -13.31 1.80
C ILE A 35 1.49 -13.83 3.24
N PRO A 36 2.66 -14.26 3.76
CA PRO A 36 2.78 -14.80 5.11
C PRO A 36 2.91 -13.64 6.12
N TRP A 37 1.83 -12.90 6.36
CA TRP A 37 1.91 -11.83 7.35
C TRP A 37 1.11 -12.13 8.61
N ASP A 38 1.64 -11.67 9.70
CA ASP A 38 0.89 -11.30 10.87
C ASP A 38 0.66 -9.77 10.83
N ASN A 39 -0.40 -9.26 11.44
CA ASN A 39 -0.68 -7.82 11.50
C ASN A 39 0.48 -7.04 12.12
N ASP A 40 1.19 -7.65 13.06
CA ASP A 40 2.35 -7.05 13.73
C ASP A 40 3.57 -6.87 12.79
N TRP A 41 3.55 -7.48 11.60
CA TRP A 41 4.61 -7.32 10.60
C TRP A 41 4.37 -6.14 9.67
N ILE A 42 3.17 -5.59 9.65
CA ILE A 42 2.82 -4.48 8.76
C ILE A 42 3.45 -3.20 9.29
N VAL A 43 4.27 -2.58 8.45
CA VAL A 43 4.92 -1.29 8.71
C VAL A 43 4.07 -0.15 8.18
N ASP A 44 3.50 -0.32 6.98
CA ASP A 44 2.66 0.68 6.31
C ASP A 44 1.81 -0.01 5.24
N GLY A 45 0.69 0.60 4.86
CA GLY A 45 -0.18 0.09 3.82
C GLY A 45 -0.96 1.20 3.13
N VAL A 46 -1.15 1.04 1.82
CA VAL A 46 -1.90 1.99 0.98
C VAL A 46 -2.98 1.25 0.21
N GLU A 47 -4.22 1.65 0.43
CA GLU A 47 -5.35 1.15 -0.36
C GLU A 47 -5.48 1.96 -1.65
N VAL A 48 -5.01 1.38 -2.75
CA VAL A 48 -5.21 1.93 -4.10
C VAL A 48 -6.35 1.18 -4.77
N CYS A 49 -7.40 1.87 -5.16
CA CYS A 49 -8.58 1.25 -5.71
C CYS A 49 -9.24 2.08 -6.81
N ASN A 50 -10.23 1.49 -7.47
CA ASN A 50 -11.10 2.23 -8.38
C ASN A 50 -12.04 3.12 -7.54
N MET A 51 -11.94 4.43 -7.72
CA MET A 51 -12.69 5.42 -6.94
C MET A 51 -14.20 5.25 -7.01
N THR A 52 -14.73 4.75 -8.12
CA THR A 52 -16.17 4.53 -8.28
C THR A 52 -16.72 3.37 -7.45
N GLU A 53 -15.84 2.47 -6.98
CA GLU A 53 -16.18 1.28 -6.20
C GLU A 53 -15.31 1.11 -4.96
N ALA A 54 -14.70 2.20 -4.51
CA ALA A 54 -13.71 2.20 -3.45
C ALA A 54 -14.18 1.46 -2.18
N THR A 55 -15.40 1.73 -1.74
CA THR A 55 -15.94 1.12 -0.52
C THR A 55 -16.19 -0.39 -0.65
N LYS A 56 -16.41 -0.90 -1.86
CA LYS A 56 -16.63 -2.33 -2.12
C LYS A 56 -15.31 -3.10 -2.26
N ASN A 57 -14.25 -2.42 -2.67
CA ASN A 57 -12.98 -3.04 -3.03
C ASN A 57 -11.88 -2.82 -1.99
N LYS A 58 -12.18 -2.10 -0.90
CA LYS A 58 -11.23 -1.90 0.19
C LYS A 58 -10.87 -3.23 0.84
N ARG A 59 -9.58 -3.51 0.96
CA ARG A 59 -9.02 -4.77 1.45
C ARG A 59 -8.21 -4.63 2.73
N LEU A 60 -7.57 -3.47 2.91
CA LEU A 60 -6.80 -3.21 4.12
C LEU A 60 -7.72 -2.94 5.30
N HIS A 61 -7.32 -3.46 6.46
CA HIS A 61 -7.99 -3.14 7.71
C HIS A 61 -7.85 -1.65 8.01
N THR A 62 -8.83 -1.07 8.70
CA THR A 62 -8.85 0.36 9.03
C THR A 62 -7.69 0.81 9.90
N ASP A 63 -7.11 -0.09 10.67
CA ASP A 63 -5.93 0.21 11.51
C ASP A 63 -4.64 0.36 10.68
N VAL A 64 -4.61 -0.25 9.47
CA VAL A 64 -3.49 -0.13 8.54
C VAL A 64 -3.70 1.07 7.61
N ASP A 65 -4.90 1.20 7.05
CA ASP A 65 -5.29 2.32 6.20
C ASP A 65 -6.79 2.59 6.36
N ALA A 66 -7.13 3.67 7.03
CA ALA A 66 -8.52 4.07 7.24
C ALA A 66 -9.19 4.61 5.97
N GLY A 67 -8.39 5.01 4.96
CA GLY A 67 -8.85 5.60 3.72
C GLY A 67 -8.63 4.72 2.50
N TYR A 68 -8.54 5.38 1.38
CA TYR A 68 -8.16 4.84 0.08
C TYR A 68 -7.79 5.99 -0.86
N ILE A 69 -7.00 5.67 -1.88
CA ILE A 69 -6.65 6.61 -2.95
C ILE A 69 -6.84 5.93 -4.30
N GLY A 70 -7.09 6.70 -5.34
CA GLY A 70 -7.21 6.21 -6.70
C GLY A 70 -7.21 7.35 -7.70
N PHE A 71 -7.19 7.02 -8.97
CA PHE A 71 -7.24 8.01 -10.03
C PHE A 71 -8.67 8.49 -10.28
N SER A 72 -8.82 9.79 -10.55
CA SER A 72 -10.09 10.43 -10.88
C SER A 72 -10.71 9.88 -12.17
N ALA A 73 -9.85 9.48 -13.14
CA ALA A 73 -10.28 8.81 -14.35
C ALA A 73 -9.19 7.86 -14.88
N LYS A 74 -9.57 6.98 -15.81
CA LYS A 74 -8.66 6.02 -16.43
C LYS A 74 -7.80 6.65 -17.52
N ALA A 75 -6.59 6.12 -17.70
CA ALA A 75 -5.71 6.40 -18.82
C ALA A 75 -5.34 7.88 -19.06
N GLN A 76 -5.27 8.67 -18.00
CA GLN A 76 -4.89 10.10 -18.07
C GLN A 76 -3.38 10.33 -17.94
N GLY A 77 -2.61 9.30 -17.60
CA GLY A 77 -1.18 9.45 -17.36
C GLY A 77 -0.84 10.16 -16.03
N HIS A 78 -1.78 10.21 -15.11
CA HIS A 78 -1.58 10.78 -13.78
C HIS A 78 -0.77 9.85 -12.88
N THR A 79 -0.22 10.39 -11.81
CA THR A 79 0.49 9.66 -10.76
C THR A 79 -0.11 9.97 -9.39
N LEU A 80 0.03 9.04 -8.46
CA LEU A 80 -0.35 9.25 -7.05
C LEU A 80 0.91 9.54 -6.25
N HIS A 81 0.89 10.64 -5.51
CA HIS A 81 2.01 11.10 -4.70
C HIS A 81 1.63 11.19 -3.23
N ARG A 82 2.55 10.82 -2.35
CA ARG A 82 2.41 11.07 -0.92
C ARG A 82 2.73 12.55 -0.65
N LYS A 83 1.93 13.19 0.18
CA LYS A 83 2.11 14.60 0.55
C LYS A 83 3.37 14.79 1.37
N LEU A 84 4.15 15.81 1.06
CA LEU A 84 5.29 16.21 1.87
C LEU A 84 4.79 16.84 3.19
N ASP A 85 5.41 16.45 4.28
CA ASP A 85 5.27 17.14 5.57
C ASP A 85 6.36 18.20 5.66
N GLU A 86 6.01 19.44 5.32
CA GLU A 86 6.97 20.54 5.25
C GLU A 86 7.58 20.86 6.62
N GLU A 87 6.80 20.81 7.69
CA GLU A 87 7.26 21.08 9.05
C GLU A 87 8.22 20.01 9.55
N ALA A 88 7.85 18.75 9.41
CA ALA A 88 8.70 17.63 9.78
C ALA A 88 9.96 17.56 8.91
N THR A 89 9.86 17.90 7.62
CA THR A 89 10.99 17.97 6.69
C THR A 89 11.99 19.07 7.12
N ALA A 90 11.49 20.26 7.44
CA ALA A 90 12.35 21.36 7.91
C ALA A 90 13.05 21.02 9.22
N ALA A 91 12.35 20.35 10.15
CA ALA A 91 12.91 19.94 11.42
C ALA A 91 13.96 18.83 11.30
N ALA A 92 13.73 17.88 10.37
CA ALA A 92 14.61 16.71 10.19
C ALA A 92 15.82 16.99 9.29
N GLY A 93 15.74 17.96 8.37
CA GLY A 93 16.75 18.25 7.36
C GLY A 93 16.75 17.27 6.18
N PHE A 94 15.71 16.43 6.05
CA PHE A 94 15.46 15.55 4.90
C PHE A 94 13.94 15.38 4.72
N GLU A 95 13.51 14.97 3.53
CA GLU A 95 12.09 14.83 3.19
C GLU A 95 11.37 13.86 4.13
N ARG A 96 10.31 14.36 4.74
CA ARG A 96 9.35 13.60 5.53
C ARG A 96 7.98 13.70 4.88
N TYR A 97 7.23 12.62 4.91
CA TYR A 97 5.92 12.56 4.27
C TYR A 97 4.83 12.39 5.30
N VAL A 98 3.65 12.91 4.98
CA VAL A 98 2.46 12.77 5.81
C VAL A 98 2.11 11.30 5.95
N ASP A 99 1.85 10.86 7.17
CA ASP A 99 1.44 9.49 7.50
C ASP A 99 0.42 9.52 8.64
N THR A 100 -0.85 9.43 8.27
CA THR A 100 -1.98 9.42 9.21
C THR A 100 -2.69 8.07 9.25
N ASN A 101 -2.11 7.03 8.64
CA ASN A 101 -2.78 5.76 8.36
C ASN A 101 -4.13 5.95 7.63
N ASN A 102 -4.17 6.93 6.74
CA ASN A 102 -5.35 7.23 5.93
C ASN A 102 -4.92 7.76 4.56
N SER A 103 -4.91 6.87 3.56
CA SER A 103 -4.48 7.20 2.20
C SER A 103 -5.24 8.35 1.57
N SER A 104 -6.50 8.60 1.94
CA SER A 104 -7.27 9.75 1.45
C SER A 104 -6.70 11.09 1.93
N ASN A 105 -6.06 11.09 3.10
CA ASN A 105 -5.41 12.28 3.66
C ASN A 105 -3.98 12.42 3.19
N ASP A 106 -3.26 11.30 3.06
CA ASP A 106 -1.82 11.24 2.93
C ASP A 106 -1.35 11.36 1.48
N PHE A 107 -2.23 11.06 0.51
CA PHE A 107 -1.91 11.08 -0.91
C PHE A 107 -2.74 12.09 -1.70
N TYR A 108 -2.27 12.43 -2.90
CA TYR A 108 -2.99 13.21 -3.89
C TYR A 108 -2.69 12.71 -5.31
N GLU A 109 -3.60 12.98 -6.23
CA GLU A 109 -3.42 12.73 -7.65
C GLU A 109 -2.70 13.93 -8.29
N ARG A 110 -1.70 13.65 -9.11
CA ARG A 110 -0.94 14.62 -9.86
C ARG A 110 -1.13 14.40 -11.36
N GLU A 111 -1.44 15.46 -12.10
CA GLU A 111 -1.71 15.40 -13.53
C GLU A 111 -0.47 15.14 -14.39
N THR A 112 0.70 15.57 -13.93
CA THR A 112 1.97 15.36 -14.62
C THR A 112 2.71 14.15 -14.06
N GLN A 113 3.19 13.29 -14.95
CA GLN A 113 4.06 12.18 -14.53
C GLN A 113 5.41 12.74 -14.08
N SER A 114 5.75 12.48 -12.84
CA SER A 114 7.09 12.77 -12.30
C SER A 114 7.36 11.80 -11.15
N LEU A 115 8.60 11.36 -11.03
CA LEU A 115 9.08 10.60 -9.87
C LEU A 115 9.59 11.52 -8.77
N ARG A 116 9.68 12.84 -9.06
CA ARG A 116 10.09 13.87 -8.12
C ARG A 116 9.18 15.08 -8.26
N ASP A 117 8.95 15.76 -7.17
CA ASP A 117 8.26 17.04 -7.15
C ASP A 117 9.15 18.17 -7.71
#